data_ed880557c1ea0deda81a784c7f529c59
#
_entry.id   ed880557c1ea0deda81a784c7f529c59
#
_cell.length_a   1.000
_cell.length_b   1.000
_cell.length_c   1.000
_cell.angle_alpha   90.00
_cell.angle_beta   90.00
_cell.angle_gamma   90.00
#
_symmetry.space_group_name_H-M   'P 1'
#
loop_
_entity.id
_entity.type
_entity.pdbx_description
1 polymer ?
#
loop_
_entity_poly.entity_id
_entity_poly.type
_entity_poly.pdbx_seq_one_letter_code
_entity_poly.pdbx_strand_id
1 'polypeptide(L)'
;GKPKINIEENVDRKILRFMGEGAAYNYIAMKEAIEHSGLDETLISNVNTGLVMGSGGPSTFQLQQAFDIAREKGVKKIGPYMVTRTMASGNSATLATPFKIKGVNYSISSACSTSLHCIGNAYDLIRHGQQEIVFAGGGEETHWTMSILFDAMGALSSKYNETPEVASRASDSSRDAFVIGGGAGVLVGESLDSAKTRGANIVAEIQGFGQTSDGYDMVQPSGEGAVRCMNMATQGRPVDYINAHGTSTPVGDMIELKGIREVFGDNVPPTSYTKSLTGQSLGATGVQEAVYSLLMMENDFMVESANISNLDEKAEGMNILRENKNDVKINSILSNSFGFGGTNASIYLTSYND
;
A
#
# COMPACT_ATOMS: atom_id res chain seq x y z
N GLY A 1 -4.71 10.50 -8.38
CA GLY A 1 -3.49 11.17 -7.88
C GLY A 1 -2.24 10.64 -8.57
N LYS A 2 -1.40 11.54 -9.09
CA LYS A 2 -0.12 11.17 -9.70
C LYS A 2 1.03 11.81 -8.93
N PRO A 3 2.10 11.05 -8.56
CA PRO A 3 3.26 11.60 -7.91
C PRO A 3 3.92 12.72 -8.75
N LYS A 4 4.29 13.82 -8.10
CA LYS A 4 5.00 14.94 -8.73
C LYS A 4 6.51 14.71 -8.67
N ILE A 5 6.97 13.63 -9.32
CA ILE A 5 8.37 13.26 -9.35
C ILE A 5 8.82 13.02 -10.78
N ASN A 6 10.01 13.51 -11.13
CA ASN A 6 10.62 13.24 -12.43
C ASN A 6 11.45 11.97 -12.34
N ILE A 7 10.94 10.88 -12.90
CA ILE A 7 11.60 9.57 -12.89
C ILE A 7 12.95 9.61 -13.61
N GLU A 8 13.05 10.32 -14.74
CA GLU A 8 14.27 10.37 -15.56
C GLU A 8 15.44 11.07 -14.87
N GLU A 9 15.16 11.98 -13.94
CA GLU A 9 16.17 12.64 -13.10
C GLU A 9 16.64 11.77 -11.94
N ASN A 10 15.81 10.82 -11.49
CA ASN A 10 16.06 10.02 -10.28
C ASN A 10 16.52 8.58 -10.55
N VAL A 11 16.33 8.09 -11.76
CA VAL A 11 16.68 6.71 -12.14
C VAL A 11 17.61 6.69 -13.34
N ASP A 12 18.78 6.05 -13.19
CA ASP A 12 19.73 5.90 -14.31
C ASP A 12 19.05 5.23 -15.52
N ARG A 13 19.26 5.80 -16.71
CA ARG A 13 18.64 5.33 -17.96
C ARG A 13 18.93 3.85 -18.26
N LYS A 14 20.09 3.33 -17.83
CA LYS A 14 20.45 1.92 -18.03
C LYS A 14 19.62 0.97 -17.17
N ILE A 15 19.09 1.48 -16.05
CA ILE A 15 18.19 0.75 -15.15
C ILE A 15 16.74 0.96 -15.61
N LEU A 16 16.35 2.21 -15.84
CA LEU A 16 14.98 2.61 -16.20
C LEU A 16 14.46 1.90 -17.46
N ARG A 17 15.32 1.55 -18.41
CA ARG A 17 14.91 0.84 -19.63
C ARG A 17 14.24 -0.52 -19.40
N PHE A 18 14.40 -1.11 -18.20
CA PHE A 18 13.78 -2.39 -17.81
C PHE A 18 12.48 -2.21 -17.01
N MET A 19 12.14 -0.99 -16.60
CA MET A 19 11.08 -0.69 -15.65
C MET A 19 9.83 -0.14 -16.31
N GLY A 20 8.65 -0.54 -15.81
CA GLY A 20 7.42 0.24 -15.93
C GLY A 20 7.43 1.38 -14.90
N GLU A 21 6.48 2.31 -15.00
CA GLU A 21 6.43 3.50 -14.13
C GLU A 21 6.32 3.14 -12.64
N GLY A 22 5.48 2.16 -12.27
CA GLY A 22 5.33 1.70 -10.88
C GLY A 22 6.63 1.12 -10.29
N ALA A 23 7.40 0.37 -11.10
CA ALA A 23 8.70 -0.15 -10.69
C ALA A 23 9.75 0.96 -10.55
N ALA A 24 9.67 2.01 -11.37
CA ALA A 24 10.55 3.17 -11.26
C ALA A 24 10.26 3.98 -9.98
N TYR A 25 9.00 4.16 -9.61
CA TYR A 25 8.65 4.75 -8.30
C TYR A 25 9.18 3.90 -7.15
N ASN A 26 9.05 2.57 -7.24
CA ASN A 26 9.60 1.66 -6.23
C ASN A 26 11.12 1.75 -6.10
N TYR A 27 11.83 1.94 -7.22
CA TYR A 27 13.29 2.13 -7.18
C TYR A 27 13.67 3.39 -6.40
N ILE A 28 12.94 4.49 -6.59
CA ILE A 28 13.17 5.74 -5.88
C ILE A 28 12.87 5.54 -4.38
N ALA A 29 11.71 4.97 -4.06
CA ALA A 29 11.32 4.70 -2.68
C ALA A 29 12.31 3.75 -1.97
N MET A 30 12.87 2.76 -2.68
CA MET A 30 13.87 1.86 -2.10
C MET A 30 15.19 2.57 -1.80
N LYS A 31 15.64 3.52 -2.65
CA LYS A 31 16.81 4.34 -2.35
C LYS A 31 16.61 5.16 -1.06
N GLU A 32 15.46 5.81 -0.94
CA GLU A 32 15.11 6.59 0.25
C GLU A 32 15.02 5.69 1.50
N ALA A 33 14.43 4.49 1.39
CA ALA A 33 14.36 3.54 2.49
C ALA A 33 15.72 3.03 2.94
N ILE A 34 16.64 2.79 2.01
CA ILE A 34 18.04 2.42 2.31
C ILE A 34 18.73 3.56 3.06
N GLU A 35 18.63 4.78 2.56
CA GLU A 35 19.23 5.96 3.20
C GLU A 35 18.68 6.16 4.61
N HIS A 36 17.36 6.10 4.77
CA HIS A 36 16.67 6.26 6.05
C HIS A 36 17.02 5.17 7.07
N SER A 37 17.17 3.91 6.61
CA SER A 37 17.50 2.78 7.49
C SER A 37 18.97 2.74 7.93
N GLY A 38 19.87 3.46 7.25
CA GLY A 38 21.32 3.43 7.48
C GLY A 38 21.97 2.08 7.18
N LEU A 39 21.34 1.24 6.33
CA LEU A 39 21.92 -0.03 5.88
C LEU A 39 23.09 0.22 4.93
N ASP A 40 24.21 -0.45 5.18
CA ASP A 40 25.36 -0.44 4.28
C ASP A 40 25.23 -1.49 3.16
N GLU A 41 26.11 -1.38 2.15
CA GLU A 41 26.10 -2.29 1.00
C GLU A 41 26.30 -3.77 1.38
N THR A 42 26.99 -4.07 2.48
CA THR A 42 27.28 -5.46 2.89
C THR A 42 26.05 -6.11 3.49
N LEU A 43 25.20 -5.34 4.17
CA LEU A 43 23.90 -5.77 4.69
C LEU A 43 22.87 -5.86 3.57
N ILE A 44 22.87 -4.91 2.63
CA ILE A 44 21.95 -4.92 1.49
C ILE A 44 22.24 -6.11 0.55
N SER A 45 23.52 -6.26 0.13
CA SER A 45 23.93 -7.34 -0.77
C SER A 45 24.32 -8.60 -0.01
N ASN A 46 23.39 -9.17 0.75
CA ASN A 46 23.54 -10.31 1.65
C ASN A 46 22.54 -11.42 1.31
N VAL A 47 22.91 -12.68 1.57
CA VAL A 47 22.02 -13.84 1.37
C VAL A 47 20.83 -13.85 2.35
N ASN A 48 20.99 -13.17 3.50
CA ASN A 48 19.94 -13.01 4.51
C ASN A 48 19.10 -11.73 4.29
N THR A 49 19.32 -11.01 3.19
CA THR A 49 18.54 -9.81 2.83
C THR A 49 17.69 -10.08 1.61
N GLY A 50 16.38 -10.07 1.81
CA GLY A 50 15.36 -10.36 0.81
C GLY A 50 14.62 -9.13 0.31
N LEU A 51 13.79 -9.35 -0.72
CA LEU A 51 12.96 -8.36 -1.38
C LEU A 51 11.60 -8.97 -1.71
N VAL A 52 10.52 -8.39 -1.17
CA VAL A 52 9.15 -8.76 -1.49
C VAL A 52 8.38 -7.51 -1.89
N MET A 53 8.20 -7.31 -3.20
CA MET A 53 7.56 -6.12 -3.76
C MET A 53 6.43 -6.51 -4.70
N GLY A 54 5.34 -5.74 -4.70
CA GLY A 54 4.18 -6.06 -5.52
C GLY A 54 3.62 -4.89 -6.32
N SER A 55 2.67 -5.24 -7.16
CA SER A 55 1.79 -4.33 -7.89
C SER A 55 0.43 -4.99 -8.02
N GLY A 56 -0.64 -4.22 -8.06
CA GLY A 56 -1.99 -4.74 -8.30
C GLY A 56 -2.17 -5.37 -9.67
N GLY A 57 -1.35 -4.97 -10.65
CA GLY A 57 -1.33 -5.52 -11.98
C GLY A 57 -0.06 -5.18 -12.77
N PRO A 58 0.13 -5.78 -13.95
CA PRO A 58 1.22 -5.42 -14.84
C PRO A 58 1.03 -4.01 -15.40
N SER A 59 2.11 -3.40 -15.92
CA SER A 59 2.02 -2.11 -16.61
C SER A 59 1.13 -2.21 -17.87
N THR A 60 -0.06 -1.66 -17.77
CA THR A 60 -1.03 -1.62 -18.89
C THR A 60 -0.57 -0.65 -19.97
N PHE A 61 0.13 0.42 -19.60
CA PHE A 61 0.72 1.36 -20.54
C PHE A 61 1.79 0.68 -21.43
N GLN A 62 2.72 -0.04 -20.83
CA GLN A 62 3.77 -0.73 -21.59
C GLN A 62 3.20 -1.86 -22.45
N LEU A 63 2.16 -2.57 -21.99
CA LEU A 63 1.44 -3.55 -22.80
C LEU A 63 0.79 -2.90 -24.02
N GLN A 64 0.08 -1.80 -23.85
CA GLN A 64 -0.51 -1.05 -24.96
C GLN A 64 0.55 -0.63 -25.95
N GLN A 65 1.64 0.01 -25.49
CA GLN A 65 2.75 0.41 -26.37
C GLN A 65 3.31 -0.76 -27.18
N ALA A 66 3.52 -1.92 -26.55
CA ALA A 66 4.04 -3.10 -27.23
C ALA A 66 3.08 -3.56 -28.35
N PHE A 67 1.76 -3.60 -28.07
CA PHE A 67 0.77 -3.98 -29.08
C PHE A 67 0.66 -2.97 -30.22
N ASP A 68 0.71 -1.67 -29.94
CA ASP A 68 0.64 -0.64 -30.98
C ASP A 68 1.88 -0.68 -31.87
N ILE A 69 3.08 -0.80 -31.30
CA ILE A 69 4.30 -1.00 -32.08
C ILE A 69 4.22 -2.28 -32.94
N ALA A 70 3.70 -3.38 -32.38
CA ALA A 70 3.57 -4.63 -33.11
C ALA A 70 2.64 -4.50 -34.33
N ARG A 71 1.51 -3.82 -34.19
CA ARG A 71 0.52 -3.57 -35.25
C ARG A 71 1.05 -2.65 -36.33
N GLU A 72 1.74 -1.56 -35.94
CA GLU A 72 2.21 -0.54 -36.89
C GLU A 72 3.51 -0.90 -37.56
N LYS A 73 4.46 -1.51 -36.83
CA LYS A 73 5.87 -1.68 -37.26
C LYS A 73 6.37 -3.13 -37.24
N GLY A 74 5.55 -4.06 -36.76
CA GLY A 74 5.88 -5.46 -36.61
C GLY A 74 6.65 -5.80 -35.32
N VAL A 75 6.57 -7.06 -34.90
CA VAL A 75 7.07 -7.60 -33.65
C VAL A 75 8.54 -7.27 -33.36
N LYS A 76 9.39 -7.31 -34.38
CA LYS A 76 10.84 -7.01 -34.22
C LYS A 76 11.14 -5.58 -33.74
N LYS A 77 10.18 -4.68 -33.88
CA LYS A 77 10.33 -3.27 -33.50
C LYS A 77 9.92 -2.98 -32.04
N ILE A 78 9.31 -3.93 -31.33
CA ILE A 78 8.95 -3.81 -29.92
C ILE A 78 10.22 -3.59 -29.07
N GLY A 79 11.33 -4.19 -29.44
CA GLY A 79 12.58 -4.14 -28.70
C GLY A 79 12.66 -5.17 -27.56
N PRO A 80 13.81 -5.29 -26.89
CA PRO A 80 14.11 -6.40 -25.96
C PRO A 80 13.63 -6.18 -24.51
N TYR A 81 13.05 -5.03 -24.18
CA TYR A 81 12.81 -4.65 -22.77
C TYR A 81 11.35 -4.79 -22.32
N MET A 82 10.40 -5.02 -23.23
CA MET A 82 8.97 -5.00 -22.88
C MET A 82 8.57 -6.15 -21.96
N VAL A 83 9.21 -7.30 -22.04
CA VAL A 83 8.93 -8.41 -21.11
C VAL A 83 9.18 -8.00 -19.68
N THR A 84 10.35 -7.41 -19.37
CA THR A 84 10.67 -6.96 -18.00
C THR A 84 9.78 -5.81 -17.53
N ARG A 85 9.33 -4.94 -18.43
CA ARG A 85 8.43 -3.82 -18.11
C ARG A 85 7.00 -4.26 -17.80
N THR A 86 6.59 -5.43 -18.33
CA THR A 86 5.19 -5.89 -18.27
C THR A 86 4.99 -7.17 -17.44
N MET A 87 6.06 -7.85 -17.03
CA MET A 87 5.93 -9.06 -16.23
C MET A 87 5.38 -8.73 -14.83
N ALA A 88 4.57 -9.62 -14.26
CA ALA A 88 3.94 -9.45 -12.95
C ALA A 88 4.97 -9.28 -11.80
N SER A 89 6.17 -9.84 -11.96
CA SER A 89 7.29 -9.68 -11.03
C SER A 89 8.16 -8.45 -11.30
N GLY A 90 7.71 -7.51 -12.14
CA GLY A 90 8.49 -6.34 -12.53
C GLY A 90 9.03 -5.54 -11.35
N ASN A 91 8.20 -5.30 -10.34
CA ASN A 91 8.58 -4.51 -9.18
C ASN A 91 9.69 -5.16 -8.34
N SER A 92 9.69 -6.46 -8.12
CA SER A 92 10.76 -7.13 -7.39
C SER A 92 12.01 -7.36 -8.25
N ALA A 93 11.84 -7.90 -9.45
CA ALA A 93 12.97 -8.29 -10.30
C ALA A 93 13.83 -7.11 -10.74
N THR A 94 13.22 -5.96 -11.08
CA THR A 94 13.95 -4.78 -11.54
C THR A 94 14.69 -4.03 -10.41
N LEU A 95 14.33 -4.28 -9.15
CA LEU A 95 15.03 -3.75 -7.98
C LEU A 95 16.15 -4.67 -7.52
N ALA A 96 15.96 -5.99 -7.55
CA ALA A 96 16.94 -6.93 -7.04
C ALA A 96 18.31 -6.77 -7.71
N THR A 97 18.36 -6.52 -9.02
CA THR A 97 19.62 -6.40 -9.77
C THR A 97 20.43 -5.15 -9.40
N PRO A 98 19.90 -3.91 -9.46
CA PRO A 98 20.68 -2.71 -9.14
C PRO A 98 21.12 -2.67 -7.67
N PHE A 99 20.31 -3.17 -6.74
CA PHE A 99 20.63 -3.22 -5.32
C PHE A 99 21.38 -4.50 -4.91
N LYS A 100 21.62 -5.42 -5.86
CA LYS A 100 22.36 -6.68 -5.64
C LYS A 100 21.80 -7.54 -4.52
N ILE A 101 20.46 -7.58 -4.39
CA ILE A 101 19.79 -8.42 -3.40
C ILE A 101 20.08 -9.90 -3.68
N LYS A 102 20.45 -10.65 -2.65
CA LYS A 102 20.87 -12.06 -2.77
C LYS A 102 19.97 -13.05 -2.00
N GLY A 103 19.13 -12.56 -1.10
CA GLY A 103 18.14 -13.38 -0.41
C GLY A 103 16.92 -13.65 -1.29
N VAL A 104 15.75 -13.89 -0.67
CA VAL A 104 14.51 -14.12 -1.41
C VAL A 104 14.16 -12.91 -2.29
N ASN A 105 13.63 -13.18 -3.50
CA ASN A 105 13.20 -12.14 -4.42
C ASN A 105 11.99 -12.60 -5.21
N TYR A 106 10.82 -12.06 -4.89
CA TYR A 106 9.57 -12.32 -5.62
C TYR A 106 8.53 -11.23 -5.41
N SER A 107 7.50 -11.26 -6.25
CA SER A 107 6.36 -10.35 -6.15
C SER A 107 5.11 -11.08 -5.68
N ILE A 108 4.30 -10.39 -4.89
CA ILE A 108 2.92 -10.74 -4.58
C ILE A 108 2.01 -9.82 -5.39
N SER A 109 0.86 -10.33 -5.83
CA SER A 109 -0.22 -9.55 -6.42
C SER A 109 -1.55 -10.01 -5.81
N SER A 110 -2.22 -9.10 -5.12
CA SER A 110 -3.50 -9.33 -4.43
C SER A 110 -4.36 -8.06 -4.45
N ALA A 111 -4.49 -7.48 -5.64
CA ALA A 111 -5.24 -6.25 -5.87
C ALA A 111 -4.83 -5.13 -4.90
N CYS A 112 -5.80 -4.47 -4.23
CA CYS A 112 -5.51 -3.36 -3.31
C CYS A 112 -4.78 -3.79 -2.03
N SER A 113 -4.73 -5.07 -1.70
CA SER A 113 -4.03 -5.60 -0.50
C SER A 113 -2.57 -5.96 -0.75
N THR A 114 -2.09 -5.82 -1.99
CA THR A 114 -0.78 -6.29 -2.47
C THR A 114 0.38 -5.91 -1.56
N SER A 115 0.64 -4.63 -1.37
CA SER A 115 1.82 -4.18 -0.61
C SER A 115 1.71 -4.46 0.89
N LEU A 116 0.50 -4.52 1.44
CA LEU A 116 0.32 -4.94 2.82
C LEU A 116 0.58 -6.44 2.99
N HIS A 117 0.20 -7.27 2.01
CA HIS A 117 0.62 -8.68 1.97
C HIS A 117 2.15 -8.83 1.80
N CYS A 118 2.79 -7.95 1.02
CA CYS A 118 4.26 -7.96 0.92
C CYS A 118 4.92 -7.70 2.29
N ILE A 119 4.41 -6.73 3.05
CA ILE A 119 4.90 -6.42 4.40
C ILE A 119 4.65 -7.59 5.36
N GLY A 120 3.44 -8.14 5.35
CA GLY A 120 3.10 -9.29 6.19
C GLY A 120 3.91 -10.54 5.87
N ASN A 121 4.19 -10.78 4.58
CA ASN A 121 5.06 -11.86 4.18
C ASN A 121 6.53 -11.62 4.60
N ALA A 122 7.02 -10.39 4.52
CA ALA A 122 8.33 -10.02 5.04
C ALA A 122 8.43 -10.26 6.56
N TYR A 123 7.38 -9.89 7.30
CA TYR A 123 7.27 -10.18 8.73
C TYR A 123 7.38 -11.68 9.02
N ASP A 124 6.68 -12.52 8.25
CA ASP A 124 6.75 -13.98 8.42
C ASP A 124 8.13 -14.54 8.07
N LEU A 125 8.77 -14.07 7.00
CA LEU A 125 10.13 -14.48 6.62
C LEU A 125 11.15 -14.20 7.72
N ILE A 126 11.06 -13.02 8.34
CA ILE A 126 11.96 -12.60 9.42
C ILE A 126 11.64 -13.40 10.69
N ARG A 127 10.37 -13.47 11.07
CA ARG A 127 9.91 -14.16 12.27
C ARG A 127 10.29 -15.64 12.29
N HIS A 128 10.31 -16.29 11.11
CA HIS A 128 10.70 -17.68 10.97
C HIS A 128 12.20 -17.88 10.71
N GLY A 129 13.01 -16.82 10.79
CA GLY A 129 14.47 -16.89 10.61
C GLY A 129 14.91 -17.21 9.18
N GLN A 130 14.05 -17.02 8.18
CA GLN A 130 14.42 -17.26 6.78
C GLN A 130 15.21 -16.12 6.18
N GLN A 131 14.98 -14.90 6.66
CA GLN A 131 15.74 -13.70 6.32
C GLN A 131 15.95 -12.88 7.59
N GLU A 132 17.02 -12.07 7.63
CA GLU A 132 17.25 -11.09 8.69
C GLU A 132 16.71 -9.72 8.33
N ILE A 133 16.80 -9.34 7.05
CA ILE A 133 16.34 -8.07 6.51
C ILE A 133 15.47 -8.36 5.29
N VAL A 134 14.34 -7.68 5.17
CA VAL A 134 13.49 -7.76 3.98
C VAL A 134 12.99 -6.37 3.60
N PHE A 135 13.27 -5.95 2.38
CA PHE A 135 12.62 -4.81 1.76
C PHE A 135 11.23 -5.22 1.27
N ALA A 136 10.20 -4.57 1.79
CA ALA A 136 8.82 -4.94 1.49
C ALA A 136 7.97 -3.73 1.10
N GLY A 137 7.11 -3.89 0.11
CA GLY A 137 6.24 -2.81 -0.33
C GLY A 137 5.64 -3.05 -1.70
N GLY A 138 5.43 -1.96 -2.44
CA GLY A 138 4.85 -2.04 -3.77
C GLY A 138 4.85 -0.71 -4.51
N GLY A 139 4.65 -0.79 -5.82
CA GLY A 139 4.57 0.37 -6.69
C GLY A 139 3.51 0.17 -7.77
N GLU A 140 2.82 1.25 -8.07
CA GLU A 140 1.72 1.27 -9.04
C GLU A 140 1.85 2.45 -9.99
N GLU A 141 1.63 2.21 -11.28
CA GLU A 141 1.56 3.29 -12.28
C GLU A 141 0.18 3.98 -12.24
N THR A 142 0.14 5.23 -12.71
CA THR A 142 -1.12 5.94 -12.94
C THR A 142 -1.23 6.30 -14.40
N HIS A 143 -1.98 5.52 -15.14
CA HIS A 143 -2.17 5.71 -16.57
C HIS A 143 -3.62 5.45 -16.98
N TRP A 144 -4.10 6.15 -18.02
CA TRP A 144 -5.48 6.04 -18.49
C TRP A 144 -5.85 4.62 -18.91
N THR A 145 -4.91 3.82 -19.39
CA THR A 145 -5.13 2.41 -19.81
C THR A 145 -5.60 1.51 -18.65
N MET A 146 -5.19 1.81 -17.42
CA MET A 146 -5.73 1.14 -16.23
C MET A 146 -7.04 1.81 -15.79
N SER A 147 -7.10 3.13 -15.82
CA SER A 147 -8.28 3.89 -15.37
C SER A 147 -9.55 3.51 -16.13
N ILE A 148 -9.46 3.32 -17.45
CA ILE A 148 -10.65 2.95 -18.25
C ILE A 148 -11.27 1.61 -17.86
N LEU A 149 -10.48 0.68 -17.29
CA LEU A 149 -10.99 -0.62 -16.85
C LEU A 149 -11.87 -0.46 -15.59
N PHE A 150 -11.45 0.40 -14.66
CA PHE A 150 -12.23 0.74 -13.48
C PHE A 150 -13.41 1.65 -13.80
N ASP A 151 -13.24 2.57 -14.74
CA ASP A 151 -14.33 3.43 -15.22
C ASP A 151 -15.43 2.63 -15.89
N ALA A 152 -15.06 1.68 -16.74
CA ALA A 152 -16.01 0.78 -17.43
C ALA A 152 -16.88 -0.05 -16.46
N MET A 153 -16.37 -0.35 -15.26
CA MET A 153 -17.15 -1.05 -14.22
C MET A 153 -17.87 -0.09 -13.25
N GLY A 154 -17.77 1.22 -13.47
CA GLY A 154 -18.39 2.25 -12.62
C GLY A 154 -17.73 2.40 -11.24
N ALA A 155 -16.46 2.03 -11.11
CA ALA A 155 -15.73 2.09 -9.85
C ALA A 155 -14.98 3.42 -9.62
N LEU A 156 -14.82 4.26 -10.64
CA LEU A 156 -14.17 5.57 -10.52
C LEU A 156 -15.17 6.69 -10.28
N SER A 157 -14.76 7.66 -9.45
CA SER A 157 -15.48 8.90 -9.25
C SER A 157 -15.62 9.67 -10.57
N SER A 158 -16.84 10.08 -10.90
CA SER A 158 -17.15 10.82 -12.12
C SER A 158 -17.92 12.11 -11.85
N LYS A 159 -18.57 12.26 -10.68
CA LYS A 159 -19.33 13.47 -10.32
C LYS A 159 -18.46 14.68 -10.05
N TYR A 160 -17.19 14.47 -9.73
CA TYR A 160 -16.27 15.51 -9.27
C TYR A 160 -15.15 15.82 -10.29
N ASN A 161 -15.35 15.53 -11.57
CA ASN A 161 -14.33 15.79 -12.61
C ASN A 161 -13.91 17.27 -12.69
N GLU A 162 -14.81 18.20 -12.39
CA GLU A 162 -14.53 19.65 -12.36
C GLU A 162 -13.92 20.12 -11.04
N THR A 163 -13.95 19.30 -9.99
CA THR A 163 -13.39 19.57 -8.66
C THR A 163 -12.68 18.34 -8.11
N PRO A 164 -11.63 17.85 -8.79
CA PRO A 164 -11.01 16.56 -8.48
C PRO A 164 -10.37 16.49 -7.08
N GLU A 165 -10.02 17.63 -6.50
CA GLU A 165 -9.44 17.73 -5.15
C GLU A 165 -10.40 17.31 -4.03
N VAL A 166 -11.71 17.33 -4.29
CA VAL A 166 -12.74 16.89 -3.33
C VAL A 166 -13.42 15.58 -3.72
N ALA A 167 -12.94 14.90 -4.74
CA ALA A 167 -13.57 13.68 -5.27
C ALA A 167 -13.41 12.48 -4.33
N SER A 168 -12.24 12.30 -3.72
CA SER A 168 -12.01 11.25 -2.73
C SER A 168 -12.52 11.71 -1.38
N ARG A 169 -13.63 11.10 -0.90
CA ARG A 169 -14.41 11.56 0.25
C ARG A 169 -15.08 10.41 1.01
N ALA A 170 -14.26 9.47 1.48
CA ALA A 170 -14.78 8.31 2.20
C ALA A 170 -15.68 8.71 3.38
N SER A 171 -16.77 7.99 3.56
CA SER A 171 -17.85 8.25 4.53
C SER A 171 -18.64 9.55 4.37
N ASP A 172 -18.40 10.37 3.33
CA ASP A 172 -19.32 11.46 2.97
C ASP A 172 -20.57 10.90 2.26
N SER A 173 -21.75 11.45 2.56
CA SER A 173 -23.03 10.99 2.01
C SER A 173 -23.13 11.15 0.49
N SER A 174 -22.35 12.05 -0.10
CA SER A 174 -22.35 12.34 -1.53
C SER A 174 -21.24 11.63 -2.31
N ARG A 175 -20.43 10.79 -1.64
CA ARG A 175 -19.36 10.00 -2.33
C ARG A 175 -19.96 9.15 -3.45
N ASP A 176 -19.23 9.00 -4.53
CA ASP A 176 -19.69 8.24 -5.70
C ASP A 176 -18.82 7.02 -6.02
N ALA A 177 -17.51 7.12 -5.90
CA ALA A 177 -16.57 6.02 -6.14
C ALA A 177 -15.14 6.46 -5.78
N PHE A 178 -14.13 5.64 -6.06
CA PHE A 178 -12.75 5.98 -5.71
C PHE A 178 -12.05 6.86 -6.75
N VAL A 179 -11.00 7.54 -6.32
CA VAL A 179 -10.06 8.29 -7.18
C VAL A 179 -8.80 7.47 -7.33
N ILE A 180 -8.46 7.08 -8.55
CA ILE A 180 -7.25 6.30 -8.81
C ILE A 180 -5.98 7.10 -8.53
N GLY A 181 -5.02 6.47 -7.89
CA GLY A 181 -3.71 7.03 -7.59
C GLY A 181 -2.58 6.11 -8.05
N GLY A 182 -1.36 6.58 -7.98
CA GLY A 182 -0.14 5.82 -8.22
C GLY A 182 0.95 6.17 -7.21
N GLY A 183 2.12 5.63 -7.42
CA GLY A 183 3.27 5.85 -6.56
C GLY A 183 3.85 4.55 -6.02
N ALA A 184 4.64 4.65 -4.98
CA ALA A 184 5.27 3.51 -4.34
C ALA A 184 5.55 3.77 -2.87
N GLY A 185 5.91 2.71 -2.17
CA GLY A 185 6.47 2.76 -0.83
C GLY A 185 7.31 1.53 -0.56
N VAL A 186 8.27 1.66 0.33
CA VAL A 186 9.15 0.58 0.77
C VAL A 186 9.36 0.70 2.27
N LEU A 187 9.14 -0.39 2.99
CA LEU A 187 9.56 -0.56 4.37
C LEU A 187 10.76 -1.50 4.44
N VAL A 188 11.66 -1.20 5.36
CA VAL A 188 12.75 -2.10 5.73
C VAL A 188 12.34 -2.85 6.98
N GLY A 189 11.96 -4.12 6.83
CA GLY A 189 11.79 -5.04 7.96
C GLY A 189 13.14 -5.63 8.36
N GLU A 190 13.40 -5.69 9.65
CA GLU A 190 14.64 -6.24 10.19
C GLU A 190 14.36 -7.00 11.49
N SER A 191 15.11 -8.08 11.74
CA SER A 191 15.01 -8.77 13.03
C SER A 191 15.47 -7.85 14.16
N LEU A 192 14.83 -7.92 15.32
CA LEU A 192 15.16 -7.05 16.45
C LEU A 192 16.60 -7.20 16.89
N ASP A 193 17.14 -8.43 16.87
CA ASP A 193 18.53 -8.71 17.26
C ASP A 193 19.52 -8.05 16.30
N SER A 194 19.27 -8.11 14.98
CA SER A 194 20.07 -7.43 13.97
C SER A 194 20.02 -5.92 14.15
N ALA A 195 18.81 -5.35 14.26
CA ALA A 195 18.61 -3.93 14.42
C ALA A 195 19.32 -3.38 15.67
N LYS A 196 19.21 -4.06 16.80
CA LYS A 196 19.92 -3.70 18.05
C LYS A 196 21.42 -3.82 17.91
N THR A 197 21.91 -4.89 17.29
CA THR A 197 23.37 -5.13 17.13
C THR A 197 24.05 -4.03 16.34
N ARG A 198 23.40 -3.50 15.30
CA ARG A 198 23.94 -2.40 14.49
C ARG A 198 23.57 -0.99 14.99
N GLY A 199 22.77 -0.89 16.07
CA GLY A 199 22.30 0.39 16.60
C GLY A 199 21.33 1.12 15.67
N ALA A 200 20.43 0.40 15.04
CA ALA A 200 19.42 0.96 14.15
C ALA A 200 18.47 1.91 14.89
N ASN A 201 18.02 2.95 14.19
CA ASN A 201 16.84 3.69 14.62
C ASN A 201 15.58 2.87 14.32
N ILE A 202 14.99 2.26 15.35
CA ILE A 202 13.79 1.43 15.21
C ILE A 202 12.56 2.36 15.30
N VAL A 203 11.86 2.53 14.18
CA VAL A 203 10.68 3.40 14.10
C VAL A 203 9.47 2.77 14.78
N ALA A 204 9.25 1.48 14.54
CA ALA A 204 8.12 0.72 15.10
C ALA A 204 8.39 -0.77 15.07
N GLU A 205 7.55 -1.53 15.76
CA GLU A 205 7.54 -2.99 15.75
C GLU A 205 6.27 -3.50 15.06
N ILE A 206 6.42 -4.47 14.14
CA ILE A 206 5.28 -5.22 13.61
C ILE A 206 4.94 -6.34 14.60
N GLN A 207 3.86 -6.17 15.35
CA GLN A 207 3.45 -7.14 16.36
C GLN A 207 2.32 -8.06 15.91
N GLY A 208 1.72 -7.79 14.77
CA GLY A 208 0.69 -8.65 14.24
C GLY A 208 0.38 -8.42 12.77
N PHE A 209 0.03 -9.50 12.10
CA PHE A 209 -0.42 -9.50 10.72
C PHE A 209 -1.62 -10.43 10.59
N GLY A 210 -2.67 -9.95 9.94
CA GLY A 210 -3.85 -10.71 9.59
C GLY A 210 -3.98 -10.80 8.08
N GLN A 211 -4.36 -11.96 7.58
CA GLN A 211 -4.68 -12.17 6.18
C GLN A 211 -5.83 -13.17 6.05
N THR A 212 -6.83 -12.85 5.25
CA THR A 212 -8.01 -13.67 5.06
C THR A 212 -8.55 -13.57 3.64
N SER A 213 -9.42 -14.50 3.29
CA SER A 213 -10.23 -14.42 2.07
C SER A 213 -11.71 -14.43 2.45
N ASP A 214 -12.49 -13.56 1.80
CA ASP A 214 -13.96 -13.56 1.95
C ASP A 214 -14.61 -14.80 1.34
N GLY A 215 -14.09 -15.26 0.19
CA GLY A 215 -14.70 -16.36 -0.56
C GLY A 215 -16.17 -16.11 -0.95
N TYR A 216 -16.55 -14.85 -1.13
CA TYR A 216 -17.94 -14.42 -1.28
C TYR A 216 -18.25 -13.89 -2.68
N ASP A 217 -17.65 -12.78 -3.08
CA ASP A 217 -17.87 -12.13 -4.38
C ASP A 217 -16.57 -11.51 -4.91
N MET A 218 -16.47 -11.35 -6.25
CA MET A 218 -15.25 -10.82 -6.87
C MET A 218 -15.03 -9.34 -6.60
N VAL A 219 -16.10 -8.58 -6.37
CA VAL A 219 -16.06 -7.11 -6.26
C VAL A 219 -16.60 -6.62 -4.92
N GLN A 220 -17.68 -7.23 -4.44
CA GLN A 220 -18.34 -6.82 -3.19
C GLN A 220 -17.69 -7.51 -1.97
N PRO A 221 -17.22 -6.74 -0.97
CA PRO A 221 -16.71 -7.34 0.26
C PRO A 221 -17.86 -7.95 1.08
N SER A 222 -17.58 -9.05 1.78
CA SER A 222 -18.52 -9.63 2.74
C SER A 222 -18.56 -8.86 4.06
N GLY A 223 -17.42 -8.27 4.44
CA GLY A 223 -17.16 -7.68 5.76
C GLY A 223 -16.70 -8.72 6.80
N GLU A 224 -17.11 -9.97 6.69
CA GLU A 224 -16.75 -11.04 7.64
C GLU A 224 -15.25 -11.34 7.57
N GLY A 225 -14.69 -11.45 6.37
CA GLY A 225 -13.24 -11.65 6.18
C GLY A 225 -12.41 -10.50 6.76
N ALA A 226 -12.88 -9.26 6.61
CA ALA A 226 -12.23 -8.08 7.20
C ALA A 226 -12.22 -8.15 8.74
N VAL A 227 -13.32 -8.56 9.36
CA VAL A 227 -13.42 -8.76 10.83
C VAL A 227 -12.41 -9.82 11.29
N ARG A 228 -12.35 -10.99 10.64
CA ARG A 228 -11.36 -12.02 10.96
C ARG A 228 -9.93 -11.49 10.78
N CYS A 229 -9.69 -10.73 9.71
CA CYS A 229 -8.39 -10.17 9.39
C CYS A 229 -7.90 -9.22 10.49
N MET A 230 -8.74 -8.26 10.90
CA MET A 230 -8.44 -7.33 11.99
C MET A 230 -8.21 -8.06 13.32
N ASN A 231 -9.05 -9.05 13.66
CA ASN A 231 -8.88 -9.85 14.87
C ASN A 231 -7.57 -10.65 14.87
N MET A 232 -7.16 -11.22 13.72
CA MET A 232 -5.87 -11.90 13.58
C MET A 232 -4.69 -10.95 13.79
N ALA A 233 -4.75 -9.74 13.26
CA ALA A 233 -3.70 -8.74 13.42
C ALA A 233 -3.61 -8.23 14.86
N THR A 234 -4.71 -7.84 15.45
CA THR A 234 -4.74 -7.22 16.79
C THR A 234 -4.64 -8.24 17.93
N GLN A 235 -5.21 -9.43 17.77
CA GLN A 235 -5.30 -10.45 18.82
C GLN A 235 -5.89 -9.92 20.13
N GLY A 236 -6.84 -8.98 20.04
CA GLY A 236 -7.47 -8.33 21.19
C GLY A 236 -6.61 -7.26 21.89
N ARG A 237 -5.45 -6.90 21.32
CA ARG A 237 -4.60 -5.83 21.84
C ARG A 237 -5.24 -4.45 21.59
N PRO A 238 -4.95 -3.44 22.44
CA PRO A 238 -5.47 -2.09 22.23
C PRO A 238 -4.95 -1.46 20.95
N VAL A 239 -5.77 -0.60 20.35
CA VAL A 239 -5.45 0.16 19.13
C VAL A 239 -5.72 1.63 19.44
N ASP A 240 -4.73 2.49 19.24
CA ASP A 240 -4.86 3.94 19.42
C ASP A 240 -5.36 4.66 18.17
N TYR A 241 -5.09 4.09 16.99
CA TYR A 241 -5.46 4.68 15.72
C TYR A 241 -5.69 3.62 14.63
N ILE A 242 -6.70 3.84 13.79
CA ILE A 242 -6.99 3.00 12.61
C ILE A 242 -6.78 3.82 11.34
N ASN A 243 -5.89 3.35 10.45
CA ASN A 243 -5.87 3.77 9.06
C ASN A 243 -6.76 2.81 8.27
N ALA A 244 -7.97 3.24 7.97
CA ALA A 244 -8.96 2.40 7.32
C ALA A 244 -8.74 2.34 5.80
N HIS A 245 -9.17 1.24 5.19
CA HIS A 245 -9.08 1.07 3.74
C HIS A 245 -9.89 2.12 2.98
N GLY A 246 -11.08 2.47 3.42
CA GLY A 246 -12.01 3.48 2.95
C GLY A 246 -11.67 4.15 1.61
N THR A 247 -12.20 3.60 0.52
CA THR A 247 -11.89 4.03 -0.85
C THR A 247 -12.85 5.09 -1.41
N SER A 248 -13.77 5.61 -0.60
CA SER A 248 -14.84 6.50 -1.06
C SER A 248 -15.92 5.81 -1.92
N THR A 249 -16.07 4.50 -1.75
CA THR A 249 -17.14 3.75 -2.42
C THR A 249 -18.38 3.64 -1.53
N PRO A 250 -19.60 3.80 -2.09
CA PRO A 250 -20.84 3.80 -1.29
C PRO A 250 -21.04 2.54 -0.46
N VAL A 251 -20.66 1.39 -0.99
CA VAL A 251 -20.83 0.08 -0.35
C VAL A 251 -19.65 -0.28 0.52
N GLY A 252 -18.42 -0.17 -0.03
CA GLY A 252 -17.20 -0.63 0.63
C GLY A 252 -16.93 0.06 1.97
N ASP A 253 -17.04 1.40 2.00
CA ASP A 253 -16.79 2.18 3.22
C ASP A 253 -17.71 1.75 4.37
N MET A 254 -18.99 1.52 4.09
CA MET A 254 -19.96 1.16 5.13
C MET A 254 -19.78 -0.27 5.63
N ILE A 255 -19.37 -1.18 4.77
CA ILE A 255 -19.06 -2.57 5.17
C ILE A 255 -17.83 -2.58 6.07
N GLU A 256 -16.79 -1.83 5.73
CA GLU A 256 -15.59 -1.71 6.57
C GLU A 256 -15.92 -1.10 7.94
N LEU A 257 -16.67 0.00 7.99
CA LEU A 257 -17.10 0.62 9.26
C LEU A 257 -17.90 -0.34 10.14
N LYS A 258 -18.82 -1.12 9.54
CA LYS A 258 -19.54 -2.16 10.28
C LYS A 258 -18.58 -3.20 10.85
N GLY A 259 -17.57 -3.64 10.08
CA GLY A 259 -16.56 -4.57 10.55
C GLY A 259 -15.70 -4.01 11.68
N ILE A 260 -15.29 -2.75 11.58
CA ILE A 260 -14.56 -2.05 12.64
C ILE A 260 -15.41 -1.97 13.93
N ARG A 261 -16.69 -1.63 13.82
CA ARG A 261 -17.60 -1.62 14.97
C ARG A 261 -17.77 -3.02 15.59
N GLU A 262 -17.82 -4.07 14.76
CA GLU A 262 -17.91 -5.45 15.25
C GLU A 262 -16.67 -5.87 16.06
N VAL A 263 -15.47 -5.43 15.62
CA VAL A 263 -14.20 -5.73 16.32
C VAL A 263 -14.05 -4.93 17.62
N PHE A 264 -14.38 -3.64 17.60
CA PHE A 264 -14.08 -2.71 18.71
C PHE A 264 -15.29 -2.34 19.58
N GLY A 265 -16.50 -2.77 19.21
CA GLY A 265 -17.74 -2.43 19.93
C GLY A 265 -17.99 -0.93 19.95
N ASP A 266 -18.35 -0.41 21.11
CA ASP A 266 -18.61 1.02 21.33
C ASP A 266 -17.35 1.87 21.48
N ASN A 267 -16.18 1.23 21.65
CA ASN A 267 -14.89 1.90 21.85
C ASN A 267 -14.06 1.92 20.56
N VAL A 268 -14.65 2.37 19.47
CA VAL A 268 -13.95 2.48 18.18
C VAL A 268 -12.78 3.48 18.30
N PRO A 269 -11.55 3.06 17.99
CA PRO A 269 -10.40 3.95 17.96
C PRO A 269 -10.60 5.11 16.96
N PRO A 270 -9.89 6.25 17.15
CA PRO A 270 -9.80 7.29 16.14
C PRO A 270 -9.44 6.68 14.78
N THR A 271 -10.25 6.96 13.78
CA THR A 271 -10.14 6.34 12.44
C THR A 271 -10.06 7.44 11.39
N SER A 272 -9.13 7.33 10.44
CA SER A 272 -9.13 8.19 9.28
C SER A 272 -8.90 7.44 7.96
N TYR A 273 -9.22 8.12 6.87
CA TYR A 273 -9.11 7.68 5.49
C TYR A 273 -8.06 8.53 4.77
N THR A 274 -6.81 8.11 4.79
CA THR A 274 -5.72 8.85 4.12
C THR A 274 -5.90 8.92 2.61
N LYS A 275 -6.68 8.01 2.02
CA LYS A 275 -7.04 8.05 0.59
C LYS A 275 -7.86 9.27 0.18
N SER A 276 -8.50 9.97 1.12
CA SER A 276 -9.13 11.26 0.80
C SER A 276 -8.12 12.34 0.38
N LEU A 277 -6.85 12.17 0.76
CA LEU A 277 -5.75 13.08 0.39
C LEU A 277 -4.91 12.57 -0.80
N THR A 278 -4.78 11.25 -0.94
CA THR A 278 -3.82 10.64 -1.88
C THR A 278 -4.48 9.94 -3.07
N GLY A 279 -5.75 9.59 -2.94
CA GLY A 279 -6.41 8.64 -3.84
C GLY A 279 -6.05 7.19 -3.51
N GLN A 280 -6.58 6.27 -4.30
CA GLN A 280 -6.36 4.83 -4.20
C GLN A 280 -5.29 4.39 -5.17
N SER A 281 -4.11 4.08 -4.69
CA SER A 281 -2.95 3.64 -5.48
C SER A 281 -2.87 2.12 -5.64
N LEU A 282 -4.02 1.45 -5.65
CA LEU A 282 -4.17 0.01 -5.90
C LEU A 282 -3.18 -0.83 -5.08
N GLY A 283 -2.26 -1.55 -5.76
CA GLY A 283 -1.30 -2.41 -5.08
C GLY A 283 -0.25 -1.70 -4.22
N ALA A 284 -0.02 -0.42 -4.43
CA ALA A 284 0.91 0.37 -3.61
C ALA A 284 0.27 0.95 -2.34
N THR A 285 -1.06 0.91 -2.23
CA THR A 285 -1.78 1.65 -1.17
C THR A 285 -1.39 1.20 0.23
N GLY A 286 -1.29 -0.09 0.49
CA GLY A 286 -1.05 -0.63 1.83
C GLY A 286 0.28 -0.17 2.43
N VAL A 287 1.36 -0.15 1.63
CA VAL A 287 2.65 0.35 2.12
C VAL A 287 2.67 1.86 2.30
N GLN A 288 2.00 2.61 1.42
CA GLN A 288 1.88 4.07 1.58
C GLN A 288 1.14 4.41 2.88
N GLU A 289 0.03 3.73 3.17
CA GLU A 289 -0.73 3.91 4.40
C GLU A 289 0.05 3.49 5.66
N ALA A 290 0.85 2.42 5.56
CA ALA A 290 1.76 2.05 6.63
C ALA A 290 2.81 3.16 6.88
N VAL A 291 3.41 3.72 5.83
CA VAL A 291 4.36 4.85 5.95
C VAL A 291 3.69 6.08 6.57
N TYR A 292 2.49 6.47 6.10
CA TYR A 292 1.75 7.61 6.70
C TYR A 292 1.45 7.37 8.18
N SER A 293 1.07 6.15 8.53
CA SER A 293 0.78 5.75 9.90
C SER A 293 2.02 5.84 10.80
N LEU A 294 3.17 5.41 10.30
CA LEU A 294 4.46 5.53 11.00
C LEU A 294 4.87 6.99 11.17
N LEU A 295 4.69 7.83 10.15
CA LEU A 295 4.95 9.28 10.26
C LEU A 295 4.04 9.96 11.30
N MET A 296 2.77 9.55 11.39
CA MET A 296 1.85 10.04 12.42
C MET A 296 2.30 9.62 13.81
N MET A 297 2.73 8.37 13.99
CA MET A 297 3.26 7.85 15.25
C MET A 297 4.55 8.56 15.68
N GLU A 298 5.45 8.81 14.74
CA GLU A 298 6.76 9.43 15.00
C GLU A 298 6.64 10.93 15.33
N ASN A 299 5.62 11.60 14.78
CA ASN A 299 5.42 13.05 14.92
C ASN A 299 4.22 13.44 15.79
N ASP A 300 3.65 12.50 16.52
CA ASP A 300 2.57 12.71 17.50
C ASP A 300 1.34 13.45 16.94
N PHE A 301 0.85 13.07 15.74
CA PHE A 301 -0.37 13.62 15.16
C PHE A 301 -1.24 12.55 14.51
N MET A 302 -2.53 12.84 14.32
CA MET A 302 -3.46 12.04 13.52
C MET A 302 -4.05 12.92 12.43
N VAL A 303 -4.01 12.45 11.18
CA VAL A 303 -4.55 13.17 10.04
C VAL A 303 -6.07 13.00 9.95
N GLU A 304 -6.75 14.02 9.45
CA GLU A 304 -8.18 13.98 9.18
C GLU A 304 -8.55 13.08 7.98
N SER A 305 -9.80 12.67 7.95
CA SER A 305 -10.48 12.18 6.74
C SER A 305 -10.99 13.40 5.98
N ALA A 306 -10.24 13.86 4.98
CA ALA A 306 -10.59 15.06 4.24
C ALA A 306 -11.91 14.89 3.45
N ASN A 307 -12.52 16.02 3.09
CA ASN A 307 -13.67 16.12 2.19
C ASN A 307 -15.01 15.55 2.74
N ILE A 308 -15.14 15.31 4.05
CA ILE A 308 -16.41 14.93 4.65
C ILE A 308 -17.20 16.21 4.97
N SER A 309 -18.06 16.63 4.04
CA SER A 309 -18.98 17.76 4.24
C SER A 309 -20.23 17.36 5.01
N ASN A 310 -20.78 16.20 4.65
CA ASN A 310 -21.95 15.60 5.28
C ASN A 310 -21.69 14.13 5.56
N LEU A 311 -21.51 13.78 6.83
CA LEU A 311 -21.27 12.39 7.22
C LEU A 311 -22.46 11.51 6.80
N ASP A 312 -22.18 10.33 6.25
CA ASP A 312 -23.21 9.32 5.95
C ASP A 312 -23.87 8.87 7.26
N GLU A 313 -25.21 8.82 7.31
CA GLU A 313 -25.99 8.42 8.49
C GLU A 313 -25.53 7.06 9.06
N LYS A 314 -25.11 6.13 8.20
CA LYS A 314 -24.58 4.81 8.62
C LYS A 314 -23.23 4.88 9.31
N ALA A 315 -22.51 5.99 9.18
CA ALA A 315 -21.25 6.26 9.85
C ALA A 315 -21.43 7.01 11.19
N GLU A 316 -22.64 7.36 11.55
CA GLU A 316 -22.92 8.03 12.83
C GLU A 316 -22.47 7.17 14.02
N GLY A 317 -21.90 7.82 15.01
CA GLY A 317 -21.33 7.17 16.20
C GLY A 317 -20.01 6.45 15.97
N MET A 318 -19.44 6.52 14.76
CA MET A 318 -18.06 6.09 14.51
C MET A 318 -17.09 7.22 14.82
N ASN A 319 -15.93 6.89 15.37
CA ASN A 319 -14.90 7.87 15.73
C ASN A 319 -14.04 8.26 14.51
N ILE A 320 -14.69 8.79 13.47
CA ILE A 320 -14.02 9.25 12.25
C ILE A 320 -13.44 10.65 12.49
N LEU A 321 -12.14 10.79 12.28
CA LEU A 321 -11.46 12.08 12.38
C LEU A 321 -11.85 12.96 11.19
N ARG A 322 -12.38 14.16 11.46
CA ARG A 322 -12.74 15.18 10.46
C ARG A 322 -11.90 16.44 10.58
N GLU A 323 -10.94 16.43 11.48
CA GLU A 323 -9.93 17.45 11.69
C GLU A 323 -8.63 16.80 12.16
N ASN A 324 -7.50 17.42 11.85
CA ASN A 324 -6.20 16.95 12.34
C ASN A 324 -6.13 17.06 13.87
N LYS A 325 -5.58 16.05 14.51
CA LYS A 325 -5.24 16.08 15.92
C LYS A 325 -3.72 16.16 16.06
N ASN A 326 -3.23 17.19 16.70
CA ASN A 326 -1.81 17.39 16.97
C ASN A 326 -1.53 17.08 18.45
N ASP A 327 -0.26 16.83 18.77
CA ASP A 327 0.23 16.51 20.12
C ASP A 327 -0.49 15.28 20.73
N VAL A 328 -0.77 14.27 19.90
CA VAL A 328 -1.46 13.04 20.29
C VAL A 328 -0.51 11.86 20.16
N LYS A 329 -0.09 11.30 21.28
CA LYS A 329 0.76 10.11 21.31
C LYS A 329 0.01 8.90 20.74
N ILE A 330 0.64 8.22 19.78
CA ILE A 330 0.13 6.99 19.16
C ILE A 330 1.12 5.87 19.47
N ASN A 331 0.69 4.89 20.26
CA ASN A 331 1.54 3.75 20.61
C ASN A 331 1.18 2.50 19.80
N SER A 332 -0.01 2.46 19.22
CA SER A 332 -0.49 1.31 18.45
C SER A 332 -1.38 1.73 17.28
N ILE A 333 -1.17 1.10 16.15
CA ILE A 333 -1.87 1.38 14.90
C ILE A 333 -2.36 0.08 14.27
N LEU A 334 -3.58 0.11 13.75
CA LEU A 334 -4.10 -0.89 12.84
C LEU A 334 -4.26 -0.25 11.45
N SER A 335 -3.61 -0.82 10.43
CA SER A 335 -3.80 -0.39 9.04
C SER A 335 -4.41 -1.51 8.21
N ASN A 336 -5.45 -1.20 7.45
CA ASN A 336 -6.26 -2.15 6.69
C ASN A 336 -6.10 -1.96 5.19
N SER A 337 -6.05 -3.06 4.45
CA SER A 337 -6.17 -3.08 2.98
C SER A 337 -7.06 -4.24 2.54
N PHE A 338 -8.13 -3.92 1.82
CA PHE A 338 -9.11 -4.90 1.34
C PHE A 338 -9.22 -4.79 -0.18
N GLY A 339 -9.05 -5.91 -0.87
CA GLY A 339 -8.93 -5.94 -2.32
C GLY A 339 -10.02 -6.75 -3.02
N PHE A 340 -10.22 -6.46 -4.30
CA PHE A 340 -11.06 -7.29 -5.17
C PHE A 340 -10.63 -8.75 -5.13
N GLY A 341 -11.60 -9.68 -5.25
CA GLY A 341 -11.40 -11.10 -5.00
C GLY A 341 -11.54 -11.47 -3.52
N GLY A 342 -11.95 -10.53 -2.65
CA GLY A 342 -12.14 -10.76 -1.22
C GLY A 342 -10.83 -10.96 -0.46
N THR A 343 -9.72 -10.41 -0.95
CA THR A 343 -8.40 -10.54 -0.31
C THR A 343 -8.23 -9.44 0.72
N ASN A 344 -8.02 -9.80 1.97
CA ASN A 344 -7.93 -8.90 3.11
C ASN A 344 -6.55 -8.99 3.77
N ALA A 345 -5.98 -7.84 4.12
CA ALA A 345 -4.76 -7.72 4.89
C ALA A 345 -4.92 -6.62 5.96
N SER A 346 -4.44 -6.89 7.17
CA SER A 346 -4.37 -5.94 8.27
C SER A 346 -3.03 -6.08 8.98
N ILE A 347 -2.38 -4.96 9.28
CA ILE A 347 -1.12 -4.93 10.03
C ILE A 347 -1.30 -4.18 11.34
N TYR A 348 -0.73 -4.74 12.40
CA TYR A 348 -0.71 -4.13 13.73
C TYR A 348 0.72 -3.70 14.06
N LEU A 349 0.89 -2.39 14.20
CA LEU A 349 2.15 -1.73 14.49
C LEU A 349 2.13 -1.16 15.90
N THR A 350 3.26 -1.21 16.60
CA THR A 350 3.43 -0.53 17.89
C THR A 350 4.67 0.33 17.89
N SER A 351 4.65 1.40 18.68
CA SER A 351 5.88 2.14 18.98
C SER A 351 6.89 1.21 19.66
N TYR A 352 8.15 1.36 19.26
CA TYR A 352 9.23 0.63 19.92
C TYR A 352 9.68 1.41 21.16
N ASN A 353 9.73 0.72 22.31
CA ASN A 353 10.28 1.26 23.56
C ASN A 353 11.37 0.28 24.03
N ASP A 354 12.60 0.79 24.21
CA ASP A 354 13.75 0.03 24.75
C ASP A 354 13.51 -0.57 26.12
#